data_161308252c650fb98c1948fc2c3af7ca
#
_entry.id   161308252c650fb98c1948fc2c3af7ca
#
_cell.length_a   1.000
_cell.length_b   1.000
_cell.length_c   1.000
_cell.angle_alpha   90.00
_cell.angle_beta   90.00
_cell.angle_gamma   90.00
#
_symmetry.space_group_name_H-M   'P 1'
#
loop_
_entity.id
_entity.type
_entity.pdbx_description
1 polymer ?
#
loop_
_entity_poly.entity_id
_entity_poly.type
_entity_poly.pdbx_seq_one_letter_code
_entity_poly.pdbx_strand_id
1 'polypeptide(L)'
;MKMLFIIQGEGRGHLTQALSLRQKLADEGHQVVGVLVGKSPARRIPDFFMEKINAPVYSFESPNFLPTAKNKQVNLLKSIGYNVLRLHKYTASIHYINRMIKETGADVVVNFYELLTGLTYLFCRPKAMMVCIAHQYLFLHPDFSFPKLNAVSLSLLKFF
;
A
#
# COMPACT_ATOMS: atom_id res chain seq x y z
N MET A 1 -19.23 -1.26 -10.77
CA MET A 1 -17.83 -0.98 -11.16
C MET A 1 -16.95 -2.10 -10.65
N LYS A 2 -15.88 -2.41 -11.39
CA LYS A 2 -14.83 -3.37 -11.00
C LYS A 2 -13.71 -2.65 -10.27
N MET A 3 -13.37 -3.09 -9.07
CA MET A 3 -12.35 -2.46 -8.23
C MET A 3 -11.21 -3.41 -7.93
N LEU A 4 -9.98 -2.95 -8.08
CA LEU A 4 -8.77 -3.65 -7.67
C LEU A 4 -8.23 -2.98 -6.39
N PHE A 5 -8.11 -3.74 -5.31
CA PHE A 5 -7.50 -3.24 -4.09
C PHE A 5 -5.99 -3.47 -4.10
N ILE A 6 -5.23 -2.45 -3.73
CA ILE A 6 -3.79 -2.58 -3.54
C ILE A 6 -3.46 -2.09 -2.14
N ILE A 7 -2.89 -2.97 -1.31
CA ILE A 7 -2.82 -2.79 0.14
C ILE A 7 -1.38 -2.89 0.62
N GLN A 8 -0.95 -1.94 1.42
CA GLN A 8 0.30 -2.04 2.17
C GLN A 8 0.12 -3.09 3.30
N GLY A 9 0.84 -4.19 3.20
CA GLY A 9 0.63 -5.40 4.01
C GLY A 9 1.49 -5.52 5.27
N GLU A 10 2.31 -4.52 5.60
CA GLU A 10 3.19 -4.59 6.79
C GLU A 10 2.41 -4.40 8.09
N GLY A 11 1.26 -3.74 8.06
CA GLY A 11 0.35 -3.55 9.19
C GLY A 11 -1.00 -4.24 8.99
N ARG A 12 -1.73 -4.49 10.09
CA ARG A 12 -3.08 -5.05 10.04
C ARG A 12 -4.15 -4.00 9.73
N GLY A 13 -3.88 -2.73 9.98
CA GLY A 13 -4.85 -1.64 9.87
C GLY A 13 -5.43 -1.51 8.46
N HIS A 14 -4.58 -1.45 7.44
CA HIS A 14 -5.02 -1.33 6.04
C HIS A 14 -5.78 -2.57 5.56
N LEU A 15 -5.40 -3.76 6.01
CA LEU A 15 -6.13 -5.00 5.71
C LEU A 15 -7.55 -4.96 6.29
N THR A 16 -7.71 -4.50 7.53
CA THR A 16 -9.03 -4.36 8.17
C THR A 16 -9.88 -3.29 7.48
N GLN A 17 -9.29 -2.15 7.11
CA GLN A 17 -9.99 -1.12 6.34
C GLN A 17 -10.49 -1.66 4.99
N ALA A 18 -9.66 -2.45 4.30
CA ALA A 18 -10.03 -3.07 3.03
C ALA A 18 -11.22 -4.03 3.17
N LEU A 19 -11.27 -4.83 4.25
CA LEU A 19 -12.42 -5.71 4.53
C LEU A 19 -13.71 -4.91 4.72
N SER A 20 -13.65 -3.83 5.54
CA SER A 20 -14.81 -2.98 5.81
C SER A 20 -15.30 -2.27 4.54
N LEU A 21 -14.38 -1.75 3.73
CA LEU A 21 -14.73 -1.10 2.47
C LEU A 21 -15.31 -2.10 1.47
N ARG A 22 -14.70 -3.29 1.35
CA ARG A 22 -15.20 -4.35 0.45
C ARG A 22 -16.65 -4.70 0.74
N GLN A 23 -17.02 -4.81 2.02
CA GLN A 23 -18.41 -5.10 2.39
C GLN A 23 -19.34 -4.00 1.90
N LYS A 24 -19.05 -2.74 2.21
CA LYS A 24 -19.86 -1.60 1.77
C LYS A 24 -20.00 -1.50 0.25
N LEU A 25 -18.92 -1.75 -0.47
CA LEU A 25 -18.93 -1.74 -1.94
C LEU A 25 -19.80 -2.86 -2.53
N ALA A 26 -19.80 -4.04 -1.90
CA ALA A 26 -20.66 -5.15 -2.31
C ALA A 26 -22.15 -4.83 -2.09
N ASP A 27 -22.47 -4.19 -0.98
CA ASP A 27 -23.84 -3.75 -0.66
C ASP A 27 -24.37 -2.72 -1.69
N GLU A 28 -23.46 -1.92 -2.28
CA GLU A 28 -23.75 -0.95 -3.36
C GLU A 28 -23.64 -1.55 -4.78
N GLY A 29 -23.50 -2.86 -4.91
CA GLY A 29 -23.41 -3.54 -6.20
C GLY A 29 -22.08 -3.41 -6.94
N HIS A 30 -21.00 -3.03 -6.24
CA HIS A 30 -19.65 -2.98 -6.79
C HIS A 30 -18.91 -4.30 -6.54
N GLN A 31 -17.98 -4.63 -7.44
CA GLN A 31 -17.21 -5.87 -7.35
C GLN A 31 -15.73 -5.59 -7.09
N VAL A 32 -15.16 -6.19 -6.05
CA VAL A 32 -13.72 -6.27 -5.86
C VAL A 32 -13.20 -7.47 -6.66
N VAL A 33 -12.55 -7.20 -7.79
CA VAL A 33 -12.08 -8.23 -8.76
C VAL A 33 -10.75 -8.85 -8.37
N GLY A 34 -10.03 -8.26 -7.43
CA GLY A 34 -8.77 -8.78 -6.92
C GLY A 34 -8.19 -7.89 -5.83
N VAL A 35 -7.24 -8.45 -5.10
CA VAL A 35 -6.49 -7.76 -4.03
C VAL A 35 -5.00 -8.04 -4.20
N LEU A 36 -4.21 -7.00 -4.33
CA LEU A 36 -2.75 -7.07 -4.33
C LEU A 36 -2.22 -6.59 -2.98
N VAL A 37 -1.40 -7.40 -2.31
CA VAL A 37 -0.81 -7.06 -1.02
C VAL A 37 0.69 -6.87 -1.18
N GLY A 38 1.14 -5.63 -1.03
CA GLY A 38 2.56 -5.28 -0.99
C GLY A 38 3.14 -5.63 0.38
N LYS A 39 4.14 -6.50 0.41
CA LYS A 39 4.74 -6.95 1.67
C LYS A 39 6.21 -7.34 1.52
N SER A 40 6.93 -7.34 2.63
CA SER A 40 8.26 -7.96 2.69
C SER A 40 8.17 -9.49 2.62
N PRO A 41 9.24 -10.19 2.21
CA PRO A 41 9.26 -11.65 2.16
C PRO A 41 8.99 -12.32 3.52
N ALA A 42 9.38 -11.68 4.61
CA ALA A 42 9.19 -12.20 5.96
C ALA A 42 7.75 -12.06 6.49
N ARG A 43 6.92 -11.21 5.84
CA ARG A 43 5.55 -10.95 6.30
C ARG A 43 4.57 -11.95 5.71
N ARG A 44 3.70 -12.52 6.55
CA ARG A 44 2.58 -13.36 6.12
C ARG A 44 1.29 -12.53 6.13
N ILE A 45 0.44 -12.75 5.13
CA ILE A 45 -0.93 -12.21 5.12
C ILE A 45 -1.71 -13.00 6.17
N PRO A 46 -2.42 -12.33 7.10
CA PRO A 46 -3.18 -13.02 8.15
C PRO A 46 -4.32 -13.88 7.57
N ASP A 47 -4.54 -15.05 8.17
CA ASP A 47 -5.56 -16.00 7.71
C ASP A 47 -6.97 -15.39 7.74
N PHE A 48 -7.30 -14.60 8.77
CA PHE A 48 -8.59 -13.91 8.85
C PHE A 48 -8.89 -13.00 7.65
N PHE A 49 -7.85 -12.43 7.04
CA PHE A 49 -8.00 -11.60 5.85
C PHE A 49 -8.31 -12.45 4.62
N MET A 50 -7.56 -13.53 4.43
CA MET A 50 -7.76 -14.46 3.32
C MET A 50 -9.17 -15.07 3.33
N GLU A 51 -9.68 -15.42 4.51
CA GLU A 51 -11.01 -16.01 4.69
C GLU A 51 -12.15 -15.02 4.41
N LYS A 52 -11.97 -13.73 4.80
CA LYS A 52 -13.07 -12.74 4.78
C LYS A 52 -13.13 -11.86 3.55
N ILE A 53 -12.03 -11.72 2.81
CA ILE A 53 -11.96 -10.76 1.70
C ILE A 53 -12.85 -11.15 0.51
N ASN A 54 -13.13 -12.44 0.33
CA ASN A 54 -13.97 -12.98 -0.76
C ASN A 54 -13.60 -12.42 -2.14
N ALA A 55 -12.30 -12.37 -2.44
CA ALA A 55 -11.72 -11.97 -3.72
C ALA A 55 -10.35 -12.64 -3.88
N PRO A 56 -9.85 -12.87 -5.11
CA PRO A 56 -8.51 -13.40 -5.32
C PRO A 56 -7.44 -12.51 -4.68
N VAL A 57 -6.55 -13.08 -3.89
CA VAL A 57 -5.46 -12.36 -3.21
C VAL A 57 -4.12 -12.75 -3.78
N TYR A 58 -3.35 -11.76 -4.20
CA TYR A 58 -2.01 -11.88 -4.72
C TYR A 58 -1.04 -11.08 -3.86
N SER A 59 0.24 -11.37 -3.90
CA SER A 59 1.24 -10.59 -3.19
C SER A 59 2.40 -10.22 -4.09
N PHE A 60 3.04 -9.09 -3.78
CA PHE A 60 4.25 -8.61 -4.42
C PHE A 60 5.22 -8.04 -3.38
N GLU A 61 6.49 -7.93 -3.76
CA GLU A 61 7.51 -7.38 -2.86
C GLU A 61 7.45 -5.85 -2.85
N SER A 62 7.33 -5.26 -1.66
CA SER A 62 7.22 -3.82 -1.44
C SER A 62 8.28 -3.32 -0.45
N PRO A 63 8.70 -2.04 -0.55
CA PRO A 63 9.61 -1.43 0.41
C PRO A 63 9.10 -1.54 1.85
N ASN A 64 10.03 -1.78 2.77
CA ASN A 64 9.72 -1.92 4.18
C ASN A 64 10.77 -1.25 5.07
N PHE A 65 10.34 -0.83 6.25
CA PHE A 65 11.22 -0.37 7.30
C PHE A 65 11.65 -1.54 8.19
N LEU A 66 12.98 -1.67 8.39
CA LEU A 66 13.52 -2.73 9.22
C LEU A 66 13.51 -2.31 10.69
N PRO A 67 12.85 -3.07 11.58
CA PRO A 67 12.90 -2.80 13.01
C PRO A 67 14.27 -3.14 13.58
N THR A 68 14.68 -2.41 14.61
CA THR A 68 15.87 -2.71 15.41
C THR A 68 15.58 -3.87 16.35
N ALA A 69 16.52 -4.81 16.50
CA ALA A 69 16.33 -6.02 17.31
C ALA A 69 16.03 -5.73 18.81
N LYS A 70 16.58 -4.64 19.36
CA LYS A 70 16.44 -4.32 20.81
C LYS A 70 15.20 -3.53 21.18
N ASN A 71 14.75 -2.56 20.37
CA ASN A 71 13.75 -1.57 20.81
C ASN A 71 12.54 -1.44 19.85
N LYS A 72 12.39 -2.29 18.86
CA LYS A 72 11.39 -2.18 17.78
C LYS A 72 11.38 -0.81 17.06
N GLN A 73 12.40 0.02 17.30
CA GLN A 73 12.58 1.28 16.59
C GLN A 73 13.06 1.02 15.16
N VAL A 74 12.66 1.86 14.24
CA VAL A 74 13.10 1.77 12.84
C VAL A 74 14.58 2.12 12.72
N ASN A 75 15.39 1.22 12.14
CA ASN A 75 16.76 1.54 11.78
C ASN A 75 16.78 2.12 10.36
N LEU A 76 16.80 3.46 10.28
CA LEU A 76 16.66 4.17 9.02
C LEU A 76 17.78 3.83 8.03
N LEU A 77 19.06 3.85 8.45
CA LEU A 77 20.22 3.56 7.58
C LEU A 77 20.18 2.12 7.04
N LYS A 78 19.89 1.14 7.91
CA LYS A 78 19.74 -0.26 7.47
C LYS A 78 18.54 -0.43 6.52
N SER A 79 17.44 0.28 6.80
CA SER A 79 16.26 0.26 5.92
C SER A 79 16.56 0.84 4.54
N ILE A 80 17.28 1.95 4.47
CA ILE A 80 17.69 2.55 3.20
C ILE A 80 18.57 1.57 2.42
N GLY A 81 19.64 1.05 3.01
CA GLY A 81 20.54 0.09 2.35
C GLY A 81 19.81 -1.16 1.86
N TYR A 82 18.93 -1.72 2.69
CA TYR A 82 18.10 -2.86 2.32
C TYR A 82 17.20 -2.57 1.11
N ASN A 83 16.52 -1.43 1.10
CA ASN A 83 15.62 -1.07 0.01
C ASN A 83 16.37 -0.71 -1.28
N VAL A 84 17.55 -0.07 -1.20
CA VAL A 84 18.40 0.22 -2.37
C VAL A 84 18.85 -1.06 -3.07
N LEU A 85 19.29 -2.06 -2.33
CA LEU A 85 19.68 -3.36 -2.89
C LEU A 85 18.51 -4.11 -3.57
N ARG A 86 17.27 -3.74 -3.28
CA ARG A 86 16.05 -4.37 -3.81
C ARG A 86 15.32 -3.55 -4.87
N LEU A 87 15.87 -2.44 -5.33
CA LEU A 87 15.25 -1.60 -6.35
C LEU A 87 14.82 -2.37 -7.61
N HIS A 88 15.62 -3.35 -8.05
CA HIS A 88 15.26 -4.19 -9.21
C HIS A 88 13.98 -4.99 -8.98
N LYS A 89 13.72 -5.46 -7.75
CA LYS A 89 12.48 -6.16 -7.39
C LYS A 89 11.28 -5.22 -7.36
N TYR A 90 11.48 -4.00 -6.88
CA TYR A 90 10.42 -3.00 -6.86
C TYR A 90 10.02 -2.56 -8.28
N THR A 91 10.99 -2.46 -9.19
CA THR A 91 10.69 -2.24 -10.60
C THR A 91 9.85 -3.38 -11.18
N ALA A 92 10.19 -4.64 -10.88
CA ALA A 92 9.38 -5.79 -11.28
C ALA A 92 7.97 -5.74 -10.67
N SER A 93 7.84 -5.32 -9.41
CA SER A 93 6.55 -5.14 -8.73
C SER A 93 5.70 -4.05 -9.38
N ILE A 94 6.30 -2.92 -9.80
CA ILE A 94 5.60 -1.85 -10.55
C ILE A 94 5.01 -2.40 -11.84
N HIS A 95 5.80 -3.13 -12.63
CA HIS A 95 5.32 -3.75 -13.86
C HIS A 95 4.24 -4.82 -13.60
N TYR A 96 4.38 -5.59 -12.52
CA TYR A 96 3.39 -6.55 -12.08
C TYR A 96 2.06 -5.88 -11.71
N ILE A 97 2.08 -4.81 -10.91
CA ILE A 97 0.88 -4.03 -10.56
C ILE A 97 0.20 -3.50 -11.83
N ASN A 98 0.96 -2.90 -12.74
CA ASN A 98 0.41 -2.38 -14.00
C ASN A 98 -0.24 -3.48 -14.87
N ARG A 99 0.38 -4.65 -14.92
CA ARG A 99 -0.17 -5.83 -15.61
C ARG A 99 -1.49 -6.26 -14.97
N MET A 100 -1.53 -6.41 -13.64
CA MET A 100 -2.72 -6.83 -12.91
C MET A 100 -3.89 -5.84 -13.07
N ILE A 101 -3.62 -4.53 -13.10
CA ILE A 101 -4.65 -3.51 -13.39
C ILE A 101 -5.29 -3.77 -14.77
N LYS A 102 -4.48 -4.09 -15.77
CA LYS A 102 -4.96 -4.38 -17.14
C LYS A 102 -5.71 -5.71 -17.22
N GLU A 103 -5.14 -6.78 -16.64
CA GLU A 103 -5.69 -8.13 -16.70
C GLU A 103 -7.03 -8.26 -15.96
N THR A 104 -7.18 -7.58 -14.82
CA THR A 104 -8.43 -7.58 -14.08
C THR A 104 -9.53 -6.71 -14.71
N GLY A 105 -9.15 -5.82 -15.62
CA GLY A 105 -10.08 -4.87 -16.21
C GLY A 105 -10.72 -3.96 -15.18
N ALA A 106 -9.97 -3.59 -14.12
CA ALA A 106 -10.48 -2.74 -13.07
C ALA A 106 -10.78 -1.33 -13.58
N ASP A 107 -11.95 -0.80 -13.23
CA ASP A 107 -12.32 0.59 -13.48
C ASP A 107 -11.63 1.52 -12.49
N VAL A 108 -11.48 1.05 -11.24
CA VAL A 108 -10.93 1.81 -10.13
C VAL A 108 -9.89 0.96 -9.37
N VAL A 109 -8.76 1.55 -9.07
CA VAL A 109 -7.76 1.03 -8.15
C VAL A 109 -7.91 1.75 -6.81
N VAL A 110 -8.20 0.99 -5.76
CA VAL A 110 -8.23 1.53 -4.39
C VAL A 110 -6.90 1.22 -3.72
N ASN A 111 -6.11 2.26 -3.52
CA ASN A 111 -4.77 2.18 -2.94
C ASN A 111 -4.81 2.45 -1.43
N PHE A 112 -4.54 1.41 -0.62
CA PHE A 112 -4.41 1.52 0.83
C PHE A 112 -2.95 1.77 1.21
N TYR A 113 -2.48 2.97 0.91
CA TYR A 113 -1.15 3.48 1.26
C TYR A 113 0.03 2.64 0.74
N GLU A 114 -0.09 2.03 -0.42
CA GLU A 114 0.99 1.28 -1.04
C GLU A 114 1.80 2.18 -2.00
N LEU A 115 3.08 2.39 -1.67
CA LEU A 115 3.97 3.31 -2.39
C LEU A 115 4.15 2.92 -3.86
N LEU A 116 4.35 1.61 -4.13
CA LEU A 116 4.61 1.16 -5.51
C LEU A 116 3.40 1.34 -6.42
N THR A 117 2.20 1.44 -5.87
CA THR A 117 1.00 1.82 -6.63
C THR A 117 1.11 3.24 -7.15
N GLY A 118 1.50 4.19 -6.30
CA GLY A 118 1.74 5.58 -6.73
C GLY A 118 2.81 5.66 -7.82
N LEU A 119 3.92 4.95 -7.64
CA LEU A 119 4.99 4.87 -8.65
C LEU A 119 4.51 4.20 -9.95
N THR A 120 3.63 3.20 -9.87
CA THR A 120 3.01 2.60 -11.06
C THR A 120 2.22 3.63 -11.86
N TYR A 121 1.43 4.46 -11.19
CA TYR A 121 0.68 5.52 -11.87
C TYR A 121 1.59 6.60 -12.45
N LEU A 122 2.67 6.95 -11.75
CA LEU A 122 3.64 7.92 -12.23
C LEU A 122 4.37 7.44 -13.52
N PHE A 123 4.82 6.20 -13.55
CA PHE A 123 5.65 5.69 -14.63
C PHE A 123 4.88 4.96 -15.74
N CYS A 124 3.86 4.17 -15.38
CA CYS A 124 3.12 3.33 -16.34
C CYS A 124 1.80 3.95 -16.78
N ARG A 125 1.26 4.93 -16.06
CA ARG A 125 0.03 5.68 -16.38
C ARG A 125 -1.16 4.78 -16.76
N PRO A 126 -1.57 3.82 -15.91
CA PRO A 126 -2.73 2.97 -16.20
C PRO A 126 -3.99 3.83 -16.34
N LYS A 127 -4.96 3.35 -17.14
CA LYS A 127 -6.21 4.08 -17.42
C LYS A 127 -7.21 4.05 -16.27
N ALA A 128 -7.15 3.03 -15.41
CA ALA A 128 -8.02 2.91 -14.25
C ALA A 128 -7.85 4.12 -13.33
N MET A 129 -8.95 4.65 -12.79
CA MET A 129 -8.90 5.73 -11.80
C MET A 129 -8.25 5.23 -10.51
N MET A 130 -7.40 6.04 -9.88
CA MET A 130 -6.83 5.71 -8.56
C MET A 130 -7.50 6.52 -7.46
N VAL A 131 -7.97 5.82 -6.43
CA VAL A 131 -8.45 6.40 -5.16
C VAL A 131 -7.51 5.95 -4.06
N CYS A 132 -7.00 6.89 -3.28
CA CYS A 132 -6.07 6.59 -2.18
C CYS A 132 -6.75 6.73 -0.83
N ILE A 133 -6.52 5.75 0.06
CA ILE A 133 -7.06 5.72 1.42
C ILE A 133 -5.90 5.57 2.39
N ALA A 134 -5.64 6.62 3.17
CA ALA A 134 -4.69 6.57 4.27
C ALA A 134 -4.92 7.73 5.24
N HIS A 135 -4.82 7.47 6.52
CA HIS A 135 -4.91 8.50 7.56
C HIS A 135 -3.71 9.47 7.52
N GLN A 136 -2.59 9.07 6.93
CA GLN A 136 -1.41 9.92 6.74
C GLN A 136 -1.70 11.13 5.84
N TYR A 137 -2.69 11.07 4.96
CA TYR A 137 -3.11 12.22 4.14
C TYR A 137 -3.68 13.37 4.98
N LEU A 138 -3.99 13.13 6.25
CA LEU A 138 -4.33 14.21 7.20
C LEU A 138 -3.21 15.25 7.32
N PHE A 139 -1.95 14.85 7.12
CA PHE A 139 -0.79 15.76 7.13
C PHE A 139 -0.84 16.83 6.03
N LEU A 140 -1.65 16.61 5.00
CA LEU A 140 -1.87 17.56 3.90
C LEU A 140 -3.02 18.55 4.19
N HIS A 141 -3.77 18.32 5.27
CA HIS A 141 -4.88 19.19 5.64
C HIS A 141 -4.36 20.53 6.17
N PRO A 142 -4.89 21.67 5.73
CA PRO A 142 -4.40 22.99 6.12
C PRO A 142 -4.46 23.26 7.65
N ASP A 143 -5.45 22.68 8.34
CA ASP A 143 -5.61 22.81 9.78
C ASP A 143 -4.77 21.82 10.59
N PHE A 144 -4.00 20.93 9.93
CA PHE A 144 -3.17 19.98 10.64
C PHE A 144 -1.91 20.65 11.20
N SER A 145 -1.81 20.67 12.52
CA SER A 145 -0.61 21.16 13.22
C SER A 145 0.34 20.02 13.56
N PHE A 146 1.56 20.08 13.03
CA PHE A 146 2.59 19.12 13.41
C PHE A 146 3.02 19.32 14.86
N PRO A 147 3.27 18.22 15.61
CA PRO A 147 3.88 18.32 16.93
C PRO A 147 5.26 19.00 16.82
N LYS A 148 5.73 19.61 17.91
CA LYS A 148 7.05 20.25 17.95
C LYS A 148 8.14 19.20 17.73
N LEU A 149 8.62 19.09 16.50
CA LEU A 149 9.69 18.20 16.06
C LEU A 149 10.89 19.03 15.62
N ASN A 150 12.09 18.45 15.67
CA ASN A 150 13.26 19.09 15.05
C ASN A 150 13.05 19.16 13.51
N ALA A 151 13.73 20.14 12.89
CA ALA A 151 13.56 20.44 11.45
C ALA A 151 13.79 19.23 10.53
N VAL A 152 14.73 18.35 10.88
CA VAL A 152 15.06 17.14 10.12
C VAL A 152 13.91 16.12 10.18
N SER A 153 13.37 15.88 11.38
CA SER A 153 12.22 14.95 11.55
C SER A 153 10.96 15.48 10.86
N LEU A 154 10.74 16.80 10.87
CA LEU A 154 9.62 17.43 10.20
C LEU A 154 9.72 17.32 8.67
N SER A 155 10.93 17.54 8.12
CA SER A 155 11.18 17.39 6.68
C SER A 155 10.97 15.95 6.20
N LEU A 156 11.40 14.97 6.98
CA LEU A 156 11.16 13.55 6.68
C LEU A 156 9.67 13.19 6.72
N LEU A 157 8.92 13.69 7.71
CA LEU A 157 7.48 13.47 7.81
C LEU A 157 6.68 14.10 6.66
N LYS A 158 7.14 15.23 6.11
CA LYS A 158 6.50 15.88 4.96
C LYS A 158 6.82 15.22 3.63
N PHE A 159 7.90 14.43 3.57
CA PHE A 159 8.34 13.74 2.35
C PHE A 159 7.62 12.39 2.16
N PHE A 160 7.18 11.75 3.26
CA PHE A 160 6.43 10.49 3.26
C PHE A 160 4.93 10.72 3.46
#